data_5e4db272019ba043c1e27a24da66d59e
#
_entry.id   5e4db272019ba043c1e27a24da66d59e
#
_cell.length_a   1.000
_cell.length_b   1.000
_cell.length_c   1.000
_cell.angle_alpha   90.00
_cell.angle_beta   90.00
_cell.angle_gamma   90.00
#
_symmetry.space_group_name_H-M   'P 1'
#
loop_
_entity.id
_entity.type
_entity.pdbx_description
1 polymer ?
#
loop_
_entity_poly.entity_id
_entity_poly.type
_entity_poly.pdbx_seq_one_letter_code
_entity_poly.pdbx_strand_id
1 'polypeptide(L)'
;MDETPTGRPVDEAALPEPVPDDEIPESVPGRSRAIEANGVPLHVVEAGPEDGKLLVLLHGFPEFWYGWHEAIAPLANAGYRVVVPDQRGYNLSAKPPAVRDYRIDELARDVVGLIDAYDRETAAVAGHDWGAAVAWWLALGHEERVSELVAVNVPHPTVFERALRGSWDQRLKSWYMLA
;
A
#
# COMPACT_ATOMS: atom_id res chain seq x y z
N MET A 1 -32.29 -9.92 -18.83
CA MET A 1 -31.66 -11.02 -18.07
C MET A 1 -30.40 -10.43 -17.52
N ASP A 2 -30.46 -10.10 -16.24
CA ASP A 2 -29.41 -9.43 -15.49
C ASP A 2 -28.55 -10.55 -14.87
N GLU A 3 -27.41 -10.84 -15.47
CA GLU A 3 -26.42 -11.73 -14.88
C GLU A 3 -25.47 -10.89 -14.01
N THR A 4 -25.84 -10.74 -12.75
CA THR A 4 -24.91 -10.32 -11.70
C THR A 4 -23.74 -11.31 -11.71
N PRO A 5 -22.49 -10.87 -11.87
CA PRO A 5 -21.35 -11.77 -11.72
C PRO A 5 -21.26 -12.22 -10.27
N THR A 6 -21.67 -13.46 -10.03
CA THR A 6 -21.41 -14.14 -8.76
C THR A 6 -19.91 -14.22 -8.58
N GLY A 7 -19.39 -13.38 -7.68
CA GLY A 7 -18.01 -13.48 -7.22
C GLY A 7 -17.74 -14.91 -6.79
N ARG A 8 -16.74 -15.54 -7.42
CA ARG A 8 -16.22 -16.83 -6.99
C ARG A 8 -15.77 -16.67 -5.54
N PRO A 9 -16.16 -17.57 -4.63
CA PRO A 9 -15.58 -17.52 -3.30
C PRO A 9 -14.06 -17.61 -3.48
N VAL A 10 -13.32 -16.61 -3.00
CA VAL A 10 -11.88 -16.72 -2.79
C VAL A 10 -11.75 -17.89 -1.84
N ASP A 11 -10.98 -18.94 -2.21
CA ASP A 11 -10.57 -19.94 -1.24
C ASP A 11 -10.14 -19.15 0.00
N GLU A 12 -10.68 -19.53 1.15
CA GLU A 12 -10.46 -18.85 2.43
C GLU A 12 -8.96 -18.92 2.73
N ALA A 13 -8.21 -18.04 2.08
CA ALA A 13 -6.78 -17.94 2.24
C ALA A 13 -6.58 -17.52 3.70
N ALA A 14 -6.04 -18.43 4.51
CA ALA A 14 -5.74 -18.14 5.90
C ALA A 14 -4.95 -16.83 5.97
N LEU A 15 -5.31 -15.98 6.95
CA LEU A 15 -4.53 -14.77 7.20
C LEU A 15 -3.05 -15.16 7.39
N PRO A 16 -2.09 -14.40 6.86
CA PRO A 16 -0.68 -14.66 7.07
C PRO A 16 -0.38 -14.67 8.57
N GLU A 17 0.51 -15.55 8.99
CA GLU A 17 0.95 -15.51 10.38
C GLU A 17 1.74 -14.21 10.60
N PRO A 18 1.44 -13.46 11.67
CA PRO A 18 2.24 -12.31 12.05
C PRO A 18 3.69 -12.72 12.30
N VAL A 19 4.63 -11.89 11.92
CA VAL A 19 6.03 -12.03 12.31
C VAL A 19 6.09 -11.89 13.84
N PRO A 20 6.74 -12.80 14.57
CA PRO A 20 6.94 -12.63 16.00
C PRO A 20 7.57 -11.26 16.33
N ASP A 21 7.11 -10.62 17.41
CA ASP A 21 7.58 -9.27 17.76
C ASP A 21 9.10 -9.22 18.03
N ASP A 22 9.71 -10.33 18.43
CA ASP A 22 11.15 -10.48 18.62
C ASP A 22 11.95 -10.57 17.30
N GLU A 23 11.28 -10.78 16.17
CA GLU A 23 11.87 -10.71 14.83
C GLU A 23 11.77 -9.31 14.22
N ILE A 24 10.97 -8.40 14.80
CA ILE A 24 10.97 -6.99 14.42
C ILE A 24 12.20 -6.34 15.08
N PRO A 25 13.04 -5.61 14.33
CA PRO A 25 14.19 -4.93 14.92
C PRO A 25 13.78 -4.04 16.11
N GLU A 26 14.57 -4.07 17.20
CA GLU A 26 14.30 -3.25 18.41
C GLU A 26 14.16 -1.75 18.12
N SER A 27 14.74 -1.27 17.00
CA SER A 27 14.61 0.12 16.54
C SER A 27 13.22 0.46 16.00
N VAL A 28 12.38 -0.56 15.73
CA VAL A 28 11.02 -0.38 15.23
C VAL A 28 10.03 -0.63 16.36
N PRO A 29 9.42 0.41 16.94
CA PRO A 29 8.45 0.26 18.02
C PRO A 29 7.10 -0.18 17.46
N GLY A 30 7.03 -1.38 16.93
CA GLY A 30 5.85 -1.85 16.24
C GLY A 30 5.48 -3.28 16.60
N ARG A 31 4.31 -3.68 16.14
CA ARG A 31 3.83 -5.06 16.17
C ARG A 31 3.39 -5.50 14.79
N SER A 32 3.56 -6.76 14.50
CA SER A 32 3.10 -7.40 13.28
C SER A 32 1.64 -7.85 13.42
N ARG A 33 0.85 -7.68 12.38
CA ARG A 33 -0.54 -8.13 12.31
C ARG A 33 -0.88 -8.67 10.92
N ALA A 34 -1.87 -9.57 10.89
CA ALA A 34 -2.57 -9.94 9.67
C ALA A 34 -3.92 -9.22 9.62
N ILE A 35 -4.21 -8.56 8.52
CA ILE A 35 -5.45 -7.80 8.31
C ILE A 35 -6.07 -8.23 6.98
N GLU A 36 -7.35 -8.55 7.00
CA GLU A 36 -8.10 -8.73 5.77
C GLU A 36 -8.49 -7.35 5.20
N ALA A 37 -8.09 -7.08 3.96
CA ALA A 37 -8.40 -5.87 3.24
C ALA A 37 -8.75 -6.20 1.79
N ASN A 38 -9.88 -5.70 1.28
CA ASN A 38 -10.35 -5.96 -0.09
C ASN A 38 -10.37 -7.47 -0.45
N GLY A 39 -10.78 -8.32 0.52
CA GLY A 39 -10.90 -9.77 0.34
C GLY A 39 -9.56 -10.52 0.24
N VAL A 40 -8.45 -9.91 0.64
CA VAL A 40 -7.15 -10.57 0.72
C VAL A 40 -6.48 -10.32 2.06
N PRO A 41 -5.80 -11.32 2.62
CA PRO A 41 -5.01 -11.12 3.84
C PRO A 41 -3.72 -10.36 3.52
N LEU A 42 -3.51 -9.28 4.23
CA LEU A 42 -2.30 -8.47 4.20
C LEU A 42 -1.56 -8.57 5.53
N HIS A 43 -0.26 -8.74 5.45
CA HIS A 43 0.64 -8.53 6.57
C HIS A 43 0.91 -7.04 6.74
N VAL A 44 0.87 -6.54 7.97
CA VAL A 44 1.18 -5.15 8.28
C VAL A 44 2.07 -5.07 9.51
N VAL A 45 2.97 -4.09 9.53
CA VAL A 45 3.63 -3.63 10.75
C VAL A 45 3.00 -2.32 11.17
N GLU A 46 2.53 -2.23 12.42
CA GLU A 46 1.88 -1.03 12.95
C GLU A 46 2.59 -0.49 14.19
N ALA A 47 2.60 0.81 14.35
CA ALA A 47 3.19 1.49 15.50
C ALA A 47 2.46 2.79 15.83
N GLY A 48 2.66 3.27 17.06
CA GLY A 48 2.08 4.53 17.53
C GLY A 48 0.73 4.38 18.22
N PRO A 49 0.13 5.49 18.67
CA PRO A 49 -1.10 5.47 19.45
C PRO A 49 -2.31 5.01 18.63
N GLU A 50 -3.20 4.23 19.25
CA GLU A 50 -4.38 3.68 18.57
C GLU A 50 -5.36 4.75 18.10
N ASP A 51 -5.43 5.88 18.82
CA ASP A 51 -6.24 7.05 18.50
C ASP A 51 -5.53 8.05 17.58
N GLY A 52 -4.28 7.82 17.27
CA GLY A 52 -3.49 8.66 16.36
C GLY A 52 -4.10 8.76 14.96
N LYS A 53 -3.74 9.84 14.24
CA LYS A 53 -4.11 10.00 12.83
C LYS A 53 -3.49 8.85 12.03
N LEU A 54 -4.34 8.13 11.27
CA LEU A 54 -3.88 7.00 10.47
C LEU A 54 -2.94 7.47 9.35
N LEU A 55 -1.77 6.83 9.26
CA LEU A 55 -0.77 7.03 8.22
C LEU A 55 -0.37 5.69 7.62
N VAL A 56 -0.67 5.49 6.36
CA VAL A 56 -0.31 4.29 5.60
C VAL A 56 0.95 4.56 4.78
N LEU A 57 1.97 3.70 4.92
CA LEU A 57 3.24 3.80 4.20
C LEU A 57 3.36 2.64 3.20
N LEU A 58 3.37 2.96 1.89
CA LEU A 58 3.41 1.99 0.80
C LEU A 58 4.83 1.89 0.23
N HIS A 59 5.40 0.69 0.29
CA HIS A 59 6.75 0.40 -0.21
C HIS A 59 6.82 0.28 -1.74
N GLY A 60 8.01 0.32 -2.29
CA GLY A 60 8.29 0.15 -3.71
C GLY A 60 8.65 -1.28 -4.12
N PHE A 61 9.16 -1.43 -5.33
CA PHE A 61 9.69 -2.67 -5.87
C PHE A 61 11.23 -2.65 -5.82
N PRO A 62 11.89 -3.72 -5.41
CA PRO A 62 11.42 -5.00 -4.86
C PRO A 62 11.45 -5.03 -3.32
N GLU A 63 10.81 -4.08 -2.70
CA GLU A 63 10.81 -3.87 -1.26
C GLU A 63 9.65 -4.59 -0.55
N PHE A 64 9.55 -4.38 0.76
CA PHE A 64 8.47 -4.79 1.65
C PHE A 64 8.40 -3.79 2.82
N TRP A 65 7.59 -3.98 3.85
CA TRP A 65 7.40 -3.04 4.96
C TRP A 65 8.72 -2.48 5.53
N TYR A 66 9.78 -3.26 5.50
CA TYR A 66 11.09 -2.89 6.06
C TYR A 66 11.74 -1.69 5.33
N GLY A 67 11.36 -1.40 4.10
CA GLY A 67 11.81 -0.20 3.38
C GLY A 67 11.50 1.11 4.12
N TRP A 68 10.50 1.08 5.02
CA TRP A 68 10.09 2.22 5.84
C TRP A 68 10.58 2.15 7.29
N HIS A 69 11.39 1.16 7.69
CA HIS A 69 11.73 0.88 9.09
C HIS A 69 12.28 2.08 9.85
N GLU A 70 13.12 2.92 9.23
CA GLU A 70 13.66 4.13 9.84
C GLU A 70 12.63 5.25 10.05
N ALA A 71 11.55 5.26 9.27
CA ALA A 71 10.50 6.26 9.36
C ALA A 71 9.43 5.93 10.42
N ILE A 72 9.26 4.65 10.77
CA ILE A 72 8.19 4.20 11.66
C ILE A 72 8.28 4.87 13.03
N ALA A 73 9.45 4.77 13.70
CA ALA A 73 9.64 5.31 15.05
C ALA A 73 9.43 6.84 15.12
N PRO A 74 10.04 7.66 14.24
CA PRO A 74 9.82 9.10 14.25
C PRO A 74 8.36 9.49 14.04
N LEU A 75 7.64 8.82 13.12
CA LEU A 75 6.25 9.11 12.82
C LEU A 75 5.31 8.68 13.95
N ALA A 76 5.54 7.51 14.54
CA ALA A 76 4.80 7.05 15.72
C ALA A 76 4.99 8.02 16.91
N ASN A 77 6.21 8.47 17.14
CA ASN A 77 6.53 9.47 18.18
C ASN A 77 5.91 10.84 17.90
N ALA A 78 5.65 11.16 16.64
CA ALA A 78 4.92 12.37 16.24
C ALA A 78 3.40 12.24 16.44
N GLY A 79 2.91 11.10 16.92
CA GLY A 79 1.50 10.86 17.25
C GLY A 79 0.67 10.25 16.12
N TYR A 80 1.29 9.78 15.05
CA TYR A 80 0.58 9.02 14.01
C TYR A 80 0.39 7.56 14.43
N ARG A 81 -0.75 6.99 14.05
CA ARG A 81 -0.88 5.53 13.96
C ARG A 81 -0.34 5.11 12.61
N VAL A 82 0.89 4.64 12.62
CA VAL A 82 1.62 4.25 11.42
C VAL A 82 1.28 2.81 11.07
N VAL A 83 0.91 2.56 9.81
CA VAL A 83 0.60 1.23 9.27
C VAL A 83 1.40 1.03 8.00
N VAL A 84 2.23 -0.01 7.98
CA VAL A 84 3.12 -0.33 6.87
C VAL A 84 2.78 -1.72 6.37
N PRO A 85 1.93 -1.85 5.33
CA PRO A 85 1.62 -3.14 4.75
C PRO A 85 2.76 -3.67 3.90
N ASP A 86 2.91 -4.99 3.88
CA ASP A 86 3.40 -5.66 2.68
C ASP A 86 2.28 -5.59 1.65
N GLN A 87 2.51 -4.94 0.54
CA GLN A 87 1.48 -4.83 -0.49
C GLN A 87 1.15 -6.21 -1.07
N ARG A 88 -0.04 -6.38 -1.63
CA ARG A 88 -0.47 -7.61 -2.31
C ARG A 88 0.63 -8.14 -3.23
N GLY A 89 0.99 -9.41 -3.09
CA GLY A 89 2.04 -10.06 -3.87
C GLY A 89 3.42 -10.05 -3.22
N TYR A 90 3.61 -9.30 -2.15
CA TYR A 90 4.92 -9.14 -1.51
C TYR A 90 4.98 -9.85 -0.16
N ASN A 91 6.20 -10.27 0.18
CA ASN A 91 6.61 -10.84 1.46
C ASN A 91 5.55 -11.80 2.07
N LEU A 92 4.94 -11.47 3.18
CA LEU A 92 3.96 -12.30 3.89
C LEU A 92 2.51 -12.07 3.44
N SER A 93 2.22 -11.02 2.69
CA SER A 93 0.88 -10.77 2.16
C SER A 93 0.47 -11.77 1.10
N ALA A 94 -0.85 -11.89 0.89
CA ALA A 94 -1.42 -12.79 -0.10
C ALA A 94 -0.85 -12.59 -1.50
N LYS A 95 -0.72 -13.69 -2.23
CA LYS A 95 -0.21 -13.74 -3.60
C LYS A 95 -1.24 -14.41 -4.53
N PRO A 96 -2.37 -13.72 -4.83
CA PRO A 96 -3.38 -14.25 -5.74
C PRO A 96 -2.76 -14.67 -7.08
N PRO A 97 -3.19 -15.79 -7.70
CA PRO A 97 -2.53 -16.32 -8.88
C PRO A 97 -2.86 -15.60 -10.20
N ALA A 98 -3.91 -14.80 -10.23
CA ALA A 98 -4.35 -14.17 -11.47
C ALA A 98 -3.75 -12.77 -11.64
N VAL A 99 -3.18 -12.50 -12.81
CA VAL A 99 -2.56 -11.18 -13.13
C VAL A 99 -3.53 -10.02 -12.93
N ARG A 100 -4.82 -10.23 -13.20
CA ARG A 100 -5.86 -9.20 -12.99
C ARG A 100 -5.99 -8.74 -11.53
N ASP A 101 -5.58 -9.58 -10.58
CA ASP A 101 -5.67 -9.29 -9.15
C ASP A 101 -4.60 -8.28 -8.70
N TYR A 102 -3.64 -7.98 -9.59
CA TYR A 102 -2.55 -7.01 -9.39
C TYR A 102 -2.76 -5.71 -10.16
N ARG A 103 -3.96 -5.47 -10.66
CA ARG A 103 -4.27 -4.18 -11.28
C ARG A 103 -4.15 -3.07 -10.24
N ILE A 104 -3.71 -1.90 -10.67
CA ILE A 104 -3.46 -0.78 -9.75
C ILE A 104 -4.72 -0.33 -8.99
N ASP A 105 -5.90 -0.51 -9.61
CA ASP A 105 -7.18 -0.26 -8.96
C ASP A 105 -7.48 -1.26 -7.83
N GLU A 106 -7.05 -2.52 -7.94
CA GLU A 106 -7.14 -3.49 -6.86
C GLU A 106 -6.18 -3.14 -5.70
N LEU A 107 -4.95 -2.75 -6.03
CA LEU A 107 -3.97 -2.31 -5.02
C LEU A 107 -4.45 -1.06 -4.28
N ALA A 108 -5.09 -0.13 -4.96
CA ALA A 108 -5.69 1.04 -4.32
C ALA A 108 -6.86 0.65 -3.39
N ARG A 109 -7.71 -0.31 -3.79
CA ARG A 109 -8.78 -0.84 -2.93
C ARG A 109 -8.24 -1.57 -1.69
N ASP A 110 -7.08 -2.18 -1.76
CA ASP A 110 -6.44 -2.77 -0.58
C ASP A 110 -6.16 -1.69 0.47
N VAL A 111 -5.71 -0.51 0.04
CA VAL A 111 -5.48 0.61 0.96
C VAL A 111 -6.80 1.13 1.53
N VAL A 112 -7.87 1.20 0.72
CA VAL A 112 -9.22 1.52 1.23
C VAL A 112 -9.65 0.50 2.27
N GLY A 113 -9.47 -0.80 2.00
CA GLY A 113 -9.79 -1.88 2.93
C GLY A 113 -8.98 -1.79 4.24
N LEU A 114 -7.71 -1.38 4.17
CA LEU A 114 -6.92 -1.11 5.38
C LEU A 114 -7.51 0.06 6.16
N ILE A 115 -7.87 1.17 5.52
CA ILE A 115 -8.50 2.32 6.18
C ILE A 115 -9.77 1.89 6.93
N ASP A 116 -10.60 1.06 6.28
CA ASP A 116 -11.82 0.50 6.88
C ASP A 116 -11.50 -0.42 8.08
N ALA A 117 -10.51 -1.30 7.95
CA ALA A 117 -10.10 -2.22 9.01
C ALA A 117 -9.57 -1.51 10.26
N TYR A 118 -9.13 -0.27 10.13
CA TYR A 118 -8.73 0.59 11.24
C TYR A 118 -9.85 1.52 11.74
N ASP A 119 -11.10 1.32 11.28
CA ASP A 119 -12.26 2.14 11.64
C ASP A 119 -12.01 3.64 11.39
N ARG A 120 -11.43 3.98 10.23
CA ARG A 120 -11.17 5.36 9.84
C ARG A 120 -11.92 5.72 8.55
N GLU A 121 -12.36 6.97 8.45
CA GLU A 121 -12.94 7.50 7.22
C GLU A 121 -11.84 7.85 6.21
N THR A 122 -10.71 8.36 6.69
CA THR A 122 -9.58 8.78 5.86
C THR A 122 -8.24 8.40 6.48
N ALA A 123 -7.20 8.37 5.65
CA ALA A 123 -5.81 8.27 6.09
C ALA A 123 -4.91 9.28 5.37
N ALA A 124 -3.81 9.65 6.00
CA ALA A 124 -2.64 10.14 5.30
C ALA A 124 -1.96 8.94 4.62
N VAL A 125 -1.50 9.12 3.38
CA VAL A 125 -0.84 8.05 2.61
C VAL A 125 0.48 8.55 2.07
N ALA A 126 1.55 7.82 2.36
CA ALA A 126 2.85 8.05 1.77
C ALA A 126 3.28 6.81 0.97
N GLY A 127 3.74 7.01 -0.25
CA GLY A 127 4.23 5.93 -1.10
C GLY A 127 5.58 6.25 -1.71
N HIS A 128 6.42 5.23 -1.83
CA HIS A 128 7.69 5.27 -2.52
C HIS A 128 7.65 4.37 -3.76
N ASP A 129 8.22 4.82 -4.89
CA ASP A 129 8.33 4.06 -6.13
C ASP A 129 6.97 3.48 -6.56
N TRP A 130 6.81 2.15 -6.68
CA TRP A 130 5.54 1.52 -7.02
C TRP A 130 4.41 1.84 -6.02
N GLY A 131 4.74 1.92 -4.73
CA GLY A 131 3.79 2.37 -3.70
C GLY A 131 3.31 3.81 -3.90
N ALA A 132 4.13 4.69 -4.47
CA ALA A 132 3.70 6.04 -4.83
C ALA A 132 2.74 6.04 -6.03
N ALA A 133 2.91 5.11 -6.97
CA ALA A 133 1.94 4.93 -8.06
C ALA A 133 0.57 4.50 -7.53
N VAL A 134 0.54 3.56 -6.57
CA VAL A 134 -0.69 3.15 -5.88
C VAL A 134 -1.31 4.32 -5.11
N ALA A 135 -0.49 5.08 -4.36
CA ALA A 135 -0.95 6.23 -3.61
C ALA A 135 -1.56 7.33 -4.51
N TRP A 136 -0.97 7.60 -5.67
CA TRP A 136 -1.56 8.48 -6.68
C TRP A 136 -2.89 7.96 -7.20
N TRP A 137 -2.98 6.66 -7.50
CA TRP A 137 -4.21 6.06 -8.01
C TRP A 137 -5.33 6.12 -6.98
N LEU A 138 -4.99 5.85 -5.72
CA LEU A 138 -5.91 6.00 -4.60
C LEU A 138 -6.42 7.46 -4.49
N ALA A 139 -5.52 8.44 -4.49
CA ALA A 139 -5.88 9.85 -4.34
C ALA A 139 -6.72 10.40 -5.50
N LEU A 140 -6.58 9.82 -6.71
CA LEU A 140 -7.35 10.23 -7.90
C LEU A 140 -8.69 9.49 -8.03
N GLY A 141 -8.79 8.26 -7.51
CA GLY A 141 -9.99 7.43 -7.64
C GLY A 141 -10.84 7.34 -6.38
N HIS A 142 -10.28 7.70 -5.21
CA HIS A 142 -10.89 7.63 -3.89
C HIS A 142 -10.46 8.84 -3.05
N GLU A 143 -10.59 10.06 -3.61
CA GLU A 143 -10.11 11.30 -2.96
C GLU A 143 -10.70 11.51 -1.57
N GLU A 144 -11.93 11.06 -1.35
CA GLU A 144 -12.63 11.13 -0.07
C GLU A 144 -11.97 10.27 1.03
N ARG A 145 -11.10 9.33 0.66
CA ARG A 145 -10.40 8.43 1.59
C ARG A 145 -8.99 8.92 1.94
N VAL A 146 -8.47 9.95 1.27
CA VAL A 146 -7.11 10.45 1.43
C VAL A 146 -7.12 11.84 2.05
N SER A 147 -6.65 11.96 3.29
CA SER A 147 -6.52 13.27 3.94
C SER A 147 -5.26 14.02 3.53
N GLU A 148 -4.18 13.32 3.24
CA GLU A 148 -2.88 13.85 2.82
C GLU A 148 -2.17 12.82 1.95
N LEU A 149 -1.44 13.29 0.93
CA LEU A 149 -0.65 12.44 0.04
C LEU A 149 0.81 12.87 0.02
N VAL A 150 1.71 11.90 0.20
CA VAL A 150 3.16 12.06 -0.04
C VAL A 150 3.60 11.04 -1.08
N ALA A 151 4.02 11.49 -2.25
CA ALA A 151 4.57 10.64 -3.29
C ALA A 151 6.08 10.86 -3.43
N VAL A 152 6.86 9.81 -3.16
CA VAL A 152 8.32 9.84 -3.23
C VAL A 152 8.79 9.17 -4.51
N ASN A 153 9.60 9.88 -5.29
CA ASN A 153 10.23 9.46 -6.56
C ASN A 153 9.28 9.24 -7.75
N VAL A 154 7.97 9.39 -7.60
CA VAL A 154 7.00 9.22 -8.69
C VAL A 154 6.19 10.51 -8.87
N PRO A 155 6.28 11.15 -10.04
CA PRO A 155 5.51 12.35 -10.31
C PRO A 155 4.02 12.04 -10.54
N HIS A 156 3.20 13.08 -10.51
CA HIS A 156 1.78 12.95 -10.86
C HIS A 156 1.61 12.26 -12.24
N PRO A 157 0.70 11.27 -12.38
CA PRO A 157 0.56 10.46 -13.60
C PRO A 157 0.42 11.29 -14.88
N THR A 158 -0.37 12.35 -14.87
CA THR A 158 -0.53 13.25 -16.04
C THR A 158 0.77 13.96 -16.44
N VAL A 159 1.60 14.33 -15.44
CA VAL A 159 2.90 14.98 -15.69
C VAL A 159 3.86 13.96 -16.30
N PHE A 160 3.88 12.75 -15.76
CA PHE A 160 4.70 11.66 -16.27
C PHE A 160 4.33 11.28 -17.71
N GLU A 161 3.04 11.10 -17.98
CA GLU A 161 2.55 10.83 -19.34
C GLU A 161 2.94 11.93 -20.34
N ARG A 162 2.79 13.19 -19.95
CA ARG A 162 3.20 14.34 -20.78
C ARG A 162 4.71 14.31 -21.05
N ALA A 163 5.51 14.01 -20.06
CA ALA A 163 6.97 13.90 -20.20
C ALA A 163 7.36 12.74 -21.15
N LEU A 164 6.70 11.58 -21.04
CA LEU A 164 6.91 10.46 -21.95
C LEU A 164 6.53 10.79 -23.39
N ARG A 165 5.46 11.57 -23.61
CA ARG A 165 5.05 11.99 -24.96
C ARG A 165 5.96 13.05 -25.56
N GLY A 166 6.50 13.95 -24.73
CA GLY A 166 7.26 15.13 -25.15
C GLY A 166 8.77 14.96 -25.19
N SER A 167 9.35 13.91 -24.62
CA SER A 167 10.80 13.78 -24.46
C SER A 167 11.31 12.39 -24.80
N TRP A 168 12.21 12.31 -25.80
CA TRP A 168 12.93 11.08 -26.12
C TRP A 168 13.87 10.65 -25.00
N ASP A 169 14.51 11.59 -24.31
CA ASP A 169 15.38 11.32 -23.15
C ASP A 169 14.59 10.65 -22.01
N GLN A 170 13.37 11.14 -21.71
CA GLN A 170 12.52 10.51 -20.72
C GLN A 170 12.09 9.11 -21.13
N ARG A 171 11.77 8.86 -22.39
CA ARG A 171 11.43 7.52 -22.89
C ARG A 171 12.59 6.55 -22.71
N LEU A 172 13.81 6.97 -23.06
CA LEU A 172 15.01 6.15 -22.88
C LEU A 172 15.29 5.85 -21.39
N LYS A 173 15.06 6.82 -20.50
CA LYS A 173 15.24 6.61 -19.05
C LYS A 173 14.15 5.75 -18.41
N SER A 174 12.97 5.68 -19.03
CA SER A 174 11.82 4.93 -18.52
C SER A 174 11.58 3.60 -19.23
N TRP A 175 12.47 3.16 -20.12
CA TRP A 175 12.25 1.95 -20.94
C TRP A 175 12.02 0.68 -20.10
N TYR A 176 12.69 0.58 -18.95
CA TYR A 176 12.57 -0.56 -18.04
C TYR A 176 11.19 -0.72 -17.40
N MET A 177 10.37 0.34 -17.41
CA MET A 177 8.98 0.31 -16.92
C MET A 177 8.01 -0.27 -17.97
N LEU A 178 8.47 -0.47 -19.22
CA LEU A 178 7.68 -0.95 -20.36
C LEU A 178 8.10 -2.37 -20.78
N ALA A 179 9.14 -2.93 -20.16
CA ALA A 179 9.64 -4.28 -20.36
C ALA A 179 8.98 -5.25 -19.38
#